data_ece5f9156c761487b1d665dec6cb061e
#
_entry.id   ece5f9156c761487b1d665dec6cb061e
#
_cell.length_a   1.000
_cell.length_b   1.000
_cell.length_c   1.000
_cell.angle_alpha   90.00
_cell.angle_beta   90.00
_cell.angle_gamma   90.00
#
_symmetry.space_group_name_H-M   'P 1'
#
loop_
_entity.id
_entity.type
_entity.pdbx_description
1 polymer ?
#
loop_
_entity_poly.entity_id
_entity_poly.type
_entity_poly.pdbx_seq_one_letter_code
_entity_poly.pdbx_strand_id
1 'polypeptide(L)'
;EKLLLTIRNLKLANENIKHYVRENLEKNLTVLPNKKNAILKKNFFSHSNEVVFRSFTEVLKIVGKKYYPVRGKKIEKILQTIKVKQSFQSTLGGCMIKKVNETIIIVKET
;
A
#
# COMPACT_ATOMS: atom_id res chain seq x y z
N GLU A 1 7.14 -1.61 -35.81
CA GLU A 1 6.40 -0.45 -35.28
C GLU A 1 5.51 -0.79 -34.09
N LYS A 2 4.75 -1.88 -34.19
CA LYS A 2 3.90 -2.31 -33.05
C LYS A 2 4.72 -2.58 -31.80
N LEU A 3 5.91 -3.16 -31.95
CA LEU A 3 6.79 -3.47 -30.83
C LEU A 3 7.29 -2.20 -30.14
N LEU A 4 7.68 -1.18 -30.90
CA LEU A 4 8.13 0.10 -30.37
C LEU A 4 7.02 0.82 -29.63
N LEU A 5 5.80 0.81 -30.19
CA LEU A 5 4.64 1.42 -29.52
C LEU A 5 4.32 0.71 -28.21
N THR A 6 4.42 -0.62 -28.19
CA THR A 6 4.17 -1.40 -26.98
C THR A 6 5.17 -1.06 -25.87
N ILE A 7 6.46 -0.96 -26.21
CA ILE A 7 7.51 -0.61 -25.24
C ILE A 7 7.28 0.80 -24.71
N ARG A 8 6.94 1.75 -25.56
CA ARG A 8 6.65 3.14 -25.16
C ARG A 8 5.45 3.19 -24.22
N ASN A 9 4.38 2.46 -24.54
CA ASN A 9 3.16 2.43 -23.72
C ASN A 9 3.43 1.82 -22.36
N LEU A 10 4.23 0.76 -22.26
CA LEU A 10 4.60 0.15 -21.00
C LEU A 10 5.41 1.10 -20.13
N LYS A 11 6.33 1.85 -20.73
CA LYS A 11 7.14 2.82 -20.02
C LYS A 11 6.31 3.97 -19.46
N LEU A 12 5.38 4.50 -20.26
CA LEU A 12 4.47 5.55 -19.84
C LEU A 12 3.53 5.06 -18.73
N ALA A 13 3.03 3.82 -18.86
CA ALA A 13 2.19 3.23 -17.82
C ALA A 13 2.91 3.11 -16.49
N ASN A 14 4.19 2.69 -16.50
CA ASN A 14 5.00 2.60 -15.28
C ASN A 14 5.21 3.97 -14.64
N GLU A 15 5.49 5.00 -15.44
CA GLU A 15 5.66 6.35 -14.93
C GLU A 15 4.37 6.88 -14.31
N ASN A 16 3.21 6.62 -14.95
CA ASN A 16 1.92 7.01 -14.42
C ASN A 16 1.61 6.30 -13.11
N ILE A 17 1.91 5.01 -13.01
CA ILE A 17 1.71 4.25 -11.77
C ILE A 17 2.55 4.83 -10.63
N LYS A 18 3.82 5.13 -10.89
CA LYS A 18 4.71 5.74 -9.89
C LYS A 18 4.18 7.09 -9.43
N HIS A 19 3.66 7.89 -10.35
CA HIS A 19 3.07 9.18 -10.01
C HIS A 19 1.86 9.01 -9.09
N TYR A 20 0.95 8.10 -9.41
CA TYR A 20 -0.23 7.85 -8.59
C TYR A 20 0.11 7.23 -7.24
N VAL A 21 1.13 6.39 -7.17
CA VAL A 21 1.60 5.86 -5.88
C VAL A 21 2.11 7.00 -5.00
N ARG A 22 2.92 7.89 -5.56
CA ARG A 22 3.44 9.04 -4.82
C ARG A 22 2.32 9.95 -4.35
N GLU A 23 1.38 10.27 -5.22
CA GLU A 23 0.22 11.09 -4.87
C GLU A 23 -0.60 10.44 -3.77
N ASN A 24 -0.84 9.13 -3.86
CA ASN A 24 -1.59 8.40 -2.85
C ASN A 24 -0.91 8.47 -1.48
N LEU A 25 0.40 8.28 -1.45
CA LEU A 25 1.17 8.35 -0.21
C LEU A 25 1.15 9.76 0.38
N GLU A 26 1.29 10.79 -0.46
CA GLU A 26 1.30 12.17 0.01
C GLU A 26 -0.05 12.60 0.58
N LYS A 27 -1.14 12.20 -0.05
CA LYS A 27 -2.48 12.66 0.33
C LYS A 27 -3.15 11.79 1.40
N ASN A 28 -2.89 10.51 1.41
CA ASN A 28 -3.70 9.56 2.18
C ASN A 28 -2.93 8.81 3.26
N LEU A 29 -1.62 9.00 3.35
CA LEU A 29 -0.78 8.40 4.38
C LEU A 29 -0.34 9.46 5.38
N THR A 30 -0.50 9.16 6.67
CA THR A 30 0.07 9.95 7.75
C THR A 30 0.99 9.06 8.57
N VAL A 31 2.27 9.39 8.62
CA VAL A 31 3.24 8.68 9.46
C VAL A 31 3.47 9.52 10.72
N LEU A 32 3.32 8.88 11.88
CA LEU A 32 3.52 9.58 13.14
C LEU A 32 5.01 9.86 13.38
N PRO A 33 5.36 10.86 14.23
CA PRO A 33 6.75 11.27 14.41
C PRO A 33 7.74 10.17 14.81
N ASN A 34 7.24 9.13 15.51
CA ASN A 34 8.10 8.01 15.89
C ASN A 34 8.39 7.04 14.73
N LYS A 35 7.76 7.24 13.57
CA LYS A 35 7.86 6.39 12.37
C LYS A 35 7.49 4.92 12.61
N LYS A 36 6.82 4.62 13.73
CA LYS A 36 6.38 3.26 14.07
C LYS A 36 4.91 3.04 13.80
N ASN A 37 4.16 4.11 13.57
CA ASN A 37 2.72 4.06 13.34
C ASN A 37 2.40 4.84 12.07
N ALA A 38 1.46 4.31 11.29
CA ALA A 38 0.96 4.98 10.11
C ALA A 38 -0.56 4.86 10.08
N ILE A 39 -1.21 5.88 9.54
CA ILE A 39 -2.66 5.92 9.39
C ILE A 39 -2.97 6.11 7.92
N LEU A 40 -3.83 5.25 7.37
CA LEU A 40 -4.27 5.32 5.98
C LEU A 40 -5.73 5.77 5.94
N LYS A 41 -5.99 6.81 5.16
CA LYS A 41 -7.35 7.32 4.96
C LYS A 41 -8.12 6.42 3.99
N LYS A 42 -9.44 6.52 4.03
CA LYS A 42 -10.31 5.77 3.13
C LYS A 42 -9.90 5.91 1.66
N ASN A 43 -9.57 7.12 1.23
CA ASN A 43 -9.22 7.40 -0.15
C ASN A 43 -7.95 6.71 -0.63
N PHE A 44 -7.11 6.21 0.31
CA PHE A 44 -5.94 5.42 -0.04
C PHE A 44 -6.32 4.21 -0.91
N PHE A 45 -7.49 3.64 -0.67
CA PHE A 45 -7.96 2.43 -1.35
C PHE A 45 -8.87 2.72 -2.54
N SER A 46 -9.02 4.00 -2.93
CA SER A 46 -9.87 4.41 -4.05
C SER A 46 -9.15 4.38 -5.40
N HIS A 47 -7.86 4.11 -5.41
CA HIS A 47 -7.06 4.01 -6.62
C HIS A 47 -7.19 2.64 -7.26
N SER A 48 -6.56 2.46 -8.44
CA SER A 48 -6.52 1.15 -9.10
C SER A 48 -5.82 0.13 -8.20
N ASN A 49 -6.12 -1.15 -8.43
CA ASN A 49 -5.54 -2.24 -7.62
C ASN A 49 -4.01 -2.19 -7.62
N GLU A 50 -3.41 -1.89 -8.76
CA GLU A 50 -1.95 -1.83 -8.88
C GLU A 50 -1.37 -0.68 -8.04
N VAL A 51 -2.01 0.49 -8.07
CA VAL A 51 -1.57 1.65 -7.27
C VAL A 51 -1.70 1.34 -5.78
N VAL A 52 -2.84 0.76 -5.38
CA VAL A 52 -3.06 0.40 -3.97
C VAL A 52 -2.03 -0.63 -3.51
N PHE A 53 -1.79 -1.66 -4.31
CA PHE A 53 -0.81 -2.71 -3.99
C PHE A 53 0.59 -2.12 -3.76
N ARG A 54 1.07 -1.31 -4.70
CA ARG A 54 2.39 -0.70 -4.59
C ARG A 54 2.49 0.30 -3.45
N SER A 55 1.44 1.11 -3.26
CA SER A 55 1.39 2.07 -2.14
C SER A 55 1.42 1.36 -0.80
N PHE A 56 0.63 0.31 -0.65
CA PHE A 56 0.57 -0.48 0.59
C PHE A 56 1.91 -1.15 0.88
N THR A 57 2.57 -1.67 -0.14
CA THR A 57 3.91 -2.28 0.00
C THR A 57 4.91 -1.25 0.53
N GLU A 58 4.86 -0.02 0.01
CA GLU A 58 5.74 1.05 0.47
C GLU A 58 5.47 1.42 1.93
N VAL A 59 4.20 1.45 2.34
CA VAL A 59 3.84 1.72 3.74
C VAL A 59 4.42 0.65 4.66
N LEU A 60 4.31 -0.61 4.28
CA LEU A 60 4.87 -1.71 5.07
C LEU A 60 6.40 -1.59 5.22
N LYS A 61 7.09 -1.14 4.18
CA LYS A 61 8.53 -0.91 4.24
C LYS A 61 8.87 0.24 5.19
N ILE A 62 8.10 1.32 5.14
CA ILE A 62 8.33 2.50 5.99
C ILE A 62 8.14 2.14 7.47
N VAL A 63 7.06 1.44 7.79
CA VAL A 63 6.72 1.12 9.18
C VAL A 63 7.51 -0.08 9.70
N GLY A 64 7.53 -1.17 8.93
CA GLY A 64 8.13 -2.43 9.35
C GLY A 64 9.65 -2.45 9.28
N LYS A 65 10.24 -1.72 8.33
CA LYS A 65 11.70 -1.65 8.12
C LYS A 65 12.36 -3.02 7.98
N LYS A 66 11.68 -3.98 7.37
CA LYS A 66 12.26 -5.30 7.15
C LYS A 66 13.14 -5.33 5.91
N TYR A 67 14.21 -6.12 5.97
CA TYR A 67 15.19 -6.22 4.89
C TYR A 67 14.70 -7.03 3.69
N TYR A 68 13.74 -7.92 3.89
CA TYR A 68 13.21 -8.76 2.82
C TYR A 68 11.78 -8.31 2.46
N PRO A 69 11.42 -8.42 1.18
CA PRO A 69 10.09 -8.01 0.76
C PRO A 69 9.02 -8.98 1.26
N VAL A 70 7.83 -8.44 1.53
CA VAL A 70 6.67 -9.24 1.91
C VAL A 70 6.13 -9.92 0.65
N ARG A 71 5.69 -11.17 0.78
CA ARG A 71 5.13 -11.91 -0.36
C ARG A 71 3.87 -11.24 -0.89
N GLY A 72 3.81 -11.09 -2.23
CA GLY A 72 2.69 -10.41 -2.89
C GLY A 72 1.33 -11.04 -2.60
N LYS A 73 1.26 -12.38 -2.52
CA LYS A 73 0.01 -13.06 -2.23
C LYS A 73 -0.56 -12.71 -0.87
N LYS A 74 0.31 -12.51 0.13
CA LYS A 74 -0.12 -12.11 1.47
C LYS A 74 -0.66 -10.68 1.46
N ILE A 75 -0.01 -9.79 0.71
CA ILE A 75 -0.47 -8.41 0.56
C ILE A 75 -1.82 -8.38 -0.12
N GLU A 76 -2.00 -9.13 -1.21
CA GLU A 76 -3.28 -9.20 -1.91
C GLU A 76 -4.40 -9.69 -1.01
N LYS A 77 -4.13 -10.71 -0.21
CA LYS A 77 -5.12 -11.26 0.71
C LYS A 77 -5.56 -10.23 1.75
N ILE A 78 -4.61 -9.48 2.30
CA ILE A 78 -4.92 -8.42 3.27
C ILE A 78 -5.74 -7.31 2.60
N LEU A 79 -5.37 -6.90 1.39
CA LEU A 79 -6.11 -5.86 0.67
C LEU A 79 -7.54 -6.29 0.37
N GLN A 80 -7.77 -7.55 0.02
CA GLN A 80 -9.11 -8.08 -0.18
C GLN A 80 -9.91 -8.07 1.13
N THR A 81 -9.26 -8.44 2.24
CA THR A 81 -9.90 -8.44 3.56
C THR A 81 -10.31 -7.02 3.94
N ILE A 82 -9.48 -6.03 3.65
CA ILE A 82 -9.79 -4.61 3.91
C ILE A 82 -11.06 -4.19 3.18
N LYS A 83 -11.28 -4.68 1.96
CA LYS A 83 -12.46 -4.32 1.18
C LYS A 83 -13.75 -4.95 1.72
N VAL A 84 -13.65 -6.13 2.30
CA VAL A 84 -14.83 -6.93 2.67
C VAL A 84 -15.24 -6.76 4.13
N LYS A 85 -14.28 -6.69 5.05
CA LYS A 85 -14.57 -6.63 6.49
C LYS A 85 -14.59 -5.19 6.98
N GLN A 86 -15.54 -4.89 7.87
CA GLN A 86 -15.65 -3.56 8.48
C GLN A 86 -14.58 -3.35 9.56
N SER A 87 -14.18 -4.43 10.22
CA SER A 87 -13.11 -4.37 11.21
C SER A 87 -12.32 -5.67 11.19
N PHE A 88 -11.02 -5.58 11.35
CA PHE A 88 -10.17 -6.76 11.48
C PHE A 88 -8.79 -6.34 12.01
N GLN A 89 -8.01 -7.35 12.39
CA GLN A 89 -6.63 -7.16 12.82
C GLN A 89 -5.81 -8.32 12.28
N SER A 90 -4.63 -8.01 11.73
CA SER A 90 -3.74 -9.00 11.15
C SER A 90 -2.29 -8.51 11.24
N THR A 91 -1.34 -9.43 11.12
CA THR A 91 0.09 -9.09 11.09
C THR A 91 0.67 -9.44 9.73
N LEU A 92 1.56 -8.58 9.24
CA LEU A 92 2.22 -8.79 7.95
C LEU A 92 3.46 -7.91 7.86
N GLY A 93 4.59 -8.51 7.43
CA GLY A 93 5.81 -7.76 7.17
C GLY A 93 6.37 -7.01 8.37
N GLY A 94 6.18 -7.54 9.59
CA GLY A 94 6.62 -6.88 10.81
C GLY A 94 5.71 -5.75 11.26
N CYS A 95 4.52 -5.67 10.68
CA CYS A 95 3.53 -4.66 11.03
C CYS A 95 2.25 -5.32 11.51
N MET A 96 1.56 -4.68 12.42
CA MET A 96 0.18 -5.01 12.78
C MET A 96 -0.74 -4.09 12.00
N ILE A 97 -1.67 -4.68 11.26
CA ILE A 97 -2.63 -3.95 10.43
C ILE A 97 -3.99 -4.06 11.09
N LYS A 98 -4.59 -2.92 11.42
CA LYS A 98 -5.88 -2.88 12.09
C LYS A 98 -6.82 -1.97 11.32
N LYS A 99 -8.02 -2.47 11.03
CA LYS A 99 -9.08 -1.66 10.42
C LYS A 99 -10.13 -1.35 11.47
N VAL A 100 -10.43 -0.06 11.64
CA VAL A 100 -11.48 0.43 12.51
C VAL A 100 -12.32 1.39 11.67
N ASN A 101 -13.57 1.01 11.41
CA ASN A 101 -14.45 1.73 10.49
C ASN A 101 -13.81 1.80 9.10
N GLU A 102 -13.53 2.99 8.58
CA GLU A 102 -12.93 3.17 7.27
C GLU A 102 -11.45 3.57 7.33
N THR A 103 -10.87 3.54 8.52
CA THR A 103 -9.48 3.93 8.76
C THR A 103 -8.62 2.69 8.96
N ILE A 104 -7.47 2.66 8.32
CA ILE A 104 -6.48 1.60 8.51
C ILE A 104 -5.33 2.14 9.34
N ILE A 105 -4.99 1.43 10.40
CA ILE A 105 -3.87 1.77 11.27
C ILE A 105 -2.81 0.68 11.12
N ILE A 106 -1.58 1.09 10.84
CA ILE A 106 -0.46 0.16 10.70
C ILE A 106 0.57 0.51 11.77
N VAL A 107 0.89 -0.47 12.61
CA VAL A 107 1.80 -0.30 13.74
C VAL A 107 2.96 -1.27 13.59
N LYS A 108 4.16 -0.79 13.87
CA LYS A 108 5.34 -1.66 13.86
C LYS A 108 5.23 -2.69 14.98
N GLU A 109 5.40 -3.95 14.62
CA GLU A 109 5.43 -5.04 15.59
C GLU A 109 6.79 -5.05 16.31
N THR A 110 6.79 -5.09 17.63
CA THR A 110 8.03 -5.09 18.42
C THR A 110 8.57 -6.49 18.65
#